data_338b2a701e99d36e67443bd70cc8b6cf
#
_entry.id   338b2a701e99d36e67443bd70cc8b6cf
#
_cell.length_a   1.000
_cell.length_b   1.000
_cell.length_c   1.000
_cell.angle_alpha   90.00
_cell.angle_beta   90.00
_cell.angle_gamma   90.00
#
_symmetry.space_group_name_H-M   'P 1'
#
loop_
_entity.id
_entity.type
_entity.pdbx_description
1 polymer ?
#
loop_
_entity_poly.entity_id
_entity_poly.type
_entity_poly.pdbx_seq_one_letter_code
_entity_poly.pdbx_strand_id
1 'polypeptide(L)'
;MYQKIIANTPKFLMFDLQPLSENKHFIFGADYILIRPKQNGCILHLSSTQIPLVVGQLVLLAPFYPFKVSIDNNKVSVGDVLHFRLNALGQTFIDSIQFSNIKNMLDHAKQGLLFESEWLEPLFEIMDNIENTFDFKQLLNILMLLDQLTKTSPSQILETHQLAFSTTKRTENRVDNVLQYIATNLAEPLTVTIVAQQLHMAESTFSRFFHTHLGVTFRQYLIEQRVKQAARYLVSTDWSIAHIGAEVGFSSLSNFNEKFKTLLQVTPRAYRANHVALRENIGNSPSIQGQLQKQFHQWQA
;
A
#
# COMPACT_ATOMS: atom_id res chain seq x y z
N MET A 1 -11.95 -10.98 18.78
CA MET A 1 -12.04 -9.53 18.60
C MET A 1 -10.92 -9.12 17.66
N TYR A 2 -11.22 -8.55 16.52
CA TYR A 2 -10.22 -8.15 15.52
C TYR A 2 -9.70 -6.77 15.88
N GLN A 3 -8.37 -6.61 15.93
CA GLN A 3 -7.73 -5.33 16.12
C GLN A 3 -6.99 -4.96 14.83
N LYS A 4 -7.18 -3.74 14.38
CA LYS A 4 -6.56 -3.21 13.19
C LYS A 4 -5.15 -2.76 13.47
N ILE A 5 -4.19 -3.08 12.58
CA ILE A 5 -2.96 -2.31 12.47
C ILE A 5 -3.29 -1.02 11.71
N ILE A 6 -3.16 0.10 12.41
CA ILE A 6 -2.93 1.37 11.75
C ILE A 6 -1.41 1.47 11.68
N ALA A 7 -0.83 1.17 10.53
CA ALA A 7 0.54 1.56 10.30
C ALA A 7 0.61 3.08 10.47
N ASN A 8 1.39 3.55 11.42
CA ASN A 8 1.61 4.98 11.66
C ASN A 8 2.45 5.65 10.56
N THR A 9 2.73 4.95 9.48
CA THR A 9 3.48 5.42 8.34
C THR A 9 2.61 6.30 7.45
N PRO A 10 3.16 7.36 6.85
CA PRO A 10 2.43 8.19 5.89
C PRO A 10 1.88 7.30 4.78
N LYS A 11 0.56 7.17 4.68
CA LYS A 11 -0.15 6.26 3.77
C LYS A 11 -0.08 6.66 2.28
N PHE A 12 0.99 7.38 1.92
CA PHE A 12 1.31 7.80 0.55
C PHE A 12 2.18 6.80 -0.18
N LEU A 13 2.80 5.89 0.55
CA LEU A 13 3.62 4.84 -0.01
C LEU A 13 2.72 3.81 -0.68
N MET A 14 3.11 3.37 -1.86
CA MET A 14 2.59 2.14 -2.44
C MET A 14 2.94 0.93 -1.57
N PHE A 15 3.90 1.09 -0.69
CA PHE A 15 4.42 0.04 0.19
C PHE A 15 4.90 0.63 1.52
N ASP A 16 5.01 -0.24 2.51
CA ASP A 16 5.54 0.02 3.84
C ASP A 16 6.19 -1.27 4.36
N LEU A 17 7.49 -1.21 4.59
CA LEU A 17 8.26 -2.32 5.14
C LEU A 17 8.36 -2.17 6.66
N GLN A 18 7.83 -3.14 7.38
CA GLN A 18 7.82 -3.16 8.84
C GLN A 18 8.58 -4.38 9.38
N PRO A 19 9.17 -4.29 10.58
CA PRO A 19 9.70 -5.47 11.24
C PRO A 19 8.56 -6.44 11.61
N LEU A 20 8.83 -7.74 11.44
CA LEU A 20 7.92 -8.78 11.86
C LEU A 20 7.75 -8.74 13.39
N SER A 21 6.55 -8.58 13.84
CA SER A 21 6.22 -8.49 15.27
C SER A 21 5.00 -9.32 15.64
N GLU A 22 4.93 -9.72 16.89
CA GLU A 22 3.77 -10.43 17.43
C GLU A 22 2.54 -9.52 17.48
N ASN A 23 1.37 -10.08 17.14
CA ASN A 23 0.10 -9.40 17.24
C ASN A 23 -0.80 -10.07 18.27
N LYS A 24 -1.32 -9.33 19.24
CA LYS A 24 -2.26 -9.84 20.23
C LYS A 24 -3.60 -10.29 19.62
N HIS A 25 -4.01 -9.65 18.53
CA HIS A 25 -5.30 -9.86 17.85
C HIS A 25 -5.11 -10.10 16.37
N PHE A 26 -6.13 -10.70 15.75
CA PHE A 26 -6.17 -10.75 14.28
C PHE A 26 -6.21 -9.35 13.70
N ILE A 27 -5.40 -9.14 12.69
CA ILE A 27 -5.27 -7.90 11.96
C ILE A 27 -5.70 -8.12 10.50
N PHE A 28 -6.22 -7.10 9.88
CA PHE A 28 -6.52 -7.07 8.45
C PHE A 28 -6.47 -5.62 7.96
N GLY A 29 -6.25 -5.42 6.68
CA GLY A 29 -6.14 -4.09 6.09
C GLY A 29 -6.39 -4.13 4.59
N ALA A 30 -6.37 -2.97 3.94
CA ALA A 30 -6.57 -2.83 2.50
C ALA A 30 -5.28 -3.02 1.68
N ASP A 31 -4.26 -3.60 2.26
CA ASP A 31 -2.95 -3.83 1.64
C ASP A 31 -2.77 -5.31 1.33
N TYR A 32 -2.05 -5.61 0.26
CA TYR A 32 -1.36 -6.89 0.13
C TYR A 32 -0.27 -6.96 1.18
N ILE A 33 -0.04 -8.14 1.72
CA ILE A 33 0.93 -8.36 2.79
C ILE A 33 1.84 -9.50 2.40
N LEU A 34 3.15 -9.23 2.44
CA LEU A 34 4.18 -10.24 2.23
C LEU A 34 4.95 -10.40 3.54
N ILE A 35 4.99 -11.62 4.08
CA ILE A 35 5.60 -11.94 5.39
C ILE A 35 6.83 -12.82 5.14
N ARG A 36 7.97 -12.37 5.68
CA ARG A 36 9.26 -13.07 5.57
C ARG A 36 9.90 -13.21 6.96
N PRO A 37 10.01 -14.40 7.54
CA PRO A 37 10.88 -14.63 8.70
C PRO A 37 12.36 -14.64 8.30
N LYS A 38 13.21 -13.96 9.06
CA LYS A 38 14.67 -13.97 8.90
C LYS A 38 15.37 -14.82 9.94
N GLN A 39 14.78 -14.89 11.16
CA GLN A 39 15.31 -15.69 12.26
C GLN A 39 14.18 -16.31 13.06
N ASN A 40 14.39 -17.51 13.56
CA ASN A 40 13.52 -18.26 14.50
C ASN A 40 12.08 -18.52 14.02
N GLY A 41 11.66 -18.07 12.84
CA GLY A 41 10.30 -18.29 12.37
C GLY A 41 9.22 -17.64 13.23
N CYS A 42 7.96 -17.93 12.91
CA CYS A 42 6.78 -17.50 13.66
C CYS A 42 5.62 -18.47 13.38
N ILE A 43 4.53 -18.36 14.12
CA ILE A 43 3.28 -19.04 13.79
C ILE A 43 2.33 -18.01 13.19
N LEU A 44 1.92 -18.27 11.97
CA LEU A 44 0.89 -17.50 11.28
C LEU A 44 -0.47 -18.15 11.55
N HIS A 45 -1.34 -17.45 12.25
CA HIS A 45 -2.72 -17.85 12.47
C HIS A 45 -3.61 -17.24 11.40
N LEU A 46 -4.31 -18.07 10.68
CA LEU A 46 -5.34 -17.68 9.71
C LEU A 46 -6.73 -17.99 10.31
N SER A 47 -7.78 -17.72 9.55
CA SER A 47 -9.15 -17.89 10.06
C SER A 47 -9.43 -19.32 10.56
N SER A 48 -8.92 -20.34 9.86
CA SER A 48 -9.20 -21.75 10.14
C SER A 48 -7.96 -22.59 10.46
N THR A 49 -6.76 -22.05 10.22
CA THR A 49 -5.52 -22.80 10.32
C THR A 49 -4.41 -22.03 11.03
N GLN A 50 -3.43 -22.78 11.55
CA GLN A 50 -2.19 -22.24 12.07
C GLN A 50 -1.04 -22.86 11.28
N ILE A 51 -0.14 -22.02 10.81
CA ILE A 51 0.93 -22.43 9.93
C ILE A 51 2.25 -21.99 10.58
N PRO A 52 3.15 -22.93 10.91
CA PRO A 52 4.50 -22.57 11.27
C PRO A 52 5.21 -22.02 10.03
N LEU A 53 5.61 -20.77 10.09
CA LEU A 53 6.35 -20.10 9.04
C LEU A 53 7.82 -20.04 9.46
N VAL A 54 8.68 -20.67 8.67
CA VAL A 54 10.12 -20.80 8.97
C VAL A 54 10.97 -19.93 8.08
N VAL A 55 12.24 -19.78 8.43
CA VAL A 55 13.22 -19.06 7.62
C VAL A 55 13.35 -19.72 6.25
N GLY A 56 13.43 -18.92 5.20
CA GLY A 56 13.43 -19.41 3.82
C GLY A 56 12.05 -19.50 3.18
N GLN A 57 10.99 -19.24 3.94
CA GLN A 57 9.62 -19.19 3.43
C GLN A 57 9.12 -17.75 3.30
N LEU A 58 8.12 -17.57 2.45
CA LEU A 58 7.46 -16.30 2.17
C LEU A 58 5.95 -16.53 2.06
N VAL A 59 5.15 -15.69 2.71
CA VAL A 59 3.68 -15.76 2.61
C VAL A 59 3.15 -14.48 1.99
N LEU A 60 2.31 -14.63 0.96
CA LEU A 60 1.56 -13.53 0.34
C LEU A 60 0.08 -13.65 0.68
N LEU A 61 -0.47 -12.59 1.29
CA LEU A 61 -1.89 -12.44 1.63
C LEU A 61 -2.51 -11.28 0.86
N ALA A 62 -3.74 -11.47 0.40
CA ALA A 62 -4.51 -10.42 -0.26
C ALA A 62 -5.06 -9.38 0.75
N PRO A 63 -5.52 -8.22 0.27
CA PRO A 63 -6.26 -7.26 1.09
C PRO A 63 -7.41 -7.92 1.83
N PHE A 64 -7.67 -7.43 3.04
CA PHE A 64 -8.74 -7.91 3.93
C PHE A 64 -8.62 -9.37 4.40
N TYR A 65 -7.46 -10.00 4.20
CA TYR A 65 -7.20 -11.32 4.72
C TYR A 65 -6.86 -11.25 6.22
N PRO A 66 -7.67 -11.82 7.14
CA PRO A 66 -7.40 -11.77 8.57
C PRO A 66 -6.25 -12.70 8.93
N PHE A 67 -5.25 -12.17 9.60
CA PHE A 67 -4.14 -12.98 10.11
C PHE A 67 -3.66 -12.48 11.47
N LYS A 68 -2.97 -13.33 12.18
CA LYS A 68 -2.30 -13.02 13.44
C LYS A 68 -0.93 -13.71 13.44
N VAL A 69 0.09 -13.01 13.89
CA VAL A 69 1.43 -13.57 14.09
C VAL A 69 1.63 -13.81 15.57
N SER A 70 2.10 -14.98 15.95
CA SER A 70 2.64 -15.26 17.28
C SER A 70 4.07 -15.77 17.19
N ILE A 71 4.85 -15.39 18.18
CA ILE A 71 6.26 -15.73 18.30
C ILE A 71 6.40 -16.57 19.57
N ASP A 72 7.22 -17.61 19.52
CA ASP A 72 7.50 -18.42 20.71
C ASP A 72 8.12 -17.53 21.80
N ASN A 73 7.52 -17.52 22.99
CA ASN A 73 7.88 -16.64 24.12
C ASN A 73 9.36 -16.68 24.52
N ASN A 74 10.09 -17.71 24.09
CA ASN A 74 11.52 -17.88 24.39
C ASN A 74 12.44 -17.43 23.21
N LYS A 75 11.87 -16.91 22.11
CA LYS A 75 12.64 -16.57 20.93
C LYS A 75 12.27 -15.17 20.42
N VAL A 76 13.26 -14.43 20.01
CA VAL A 76 13.04 -13.20 19.24
C VAL A 76 12.95 -13.58 17.76
N SER A 77 11.76 -13.48 17.17
CA SER A 77 11.65 -13.61 15.71
C SER A 77 12.08 -12.29 15.07
N VAL A 78 12.94 -12.40 14.08
CA VAL A 78 13.34 -11.29 13.23
C VAL A 78 12.86 -11.59 11.83
N GLY A 79 12.28 -10.60 11.19
CA GLY A 79 11.76 -10.73 9.84
C GLY A 79 11.15 -9.42 9.36
N ASP A 80 10.57 -9.48 8.17
CA ASP A 80 9.96 -8.35 7.49
C ASP A 80 8.50 -8.63 7.18
N VAL A 81 7.69 -7.59 7.25
CA VAL A 81 6.32 -7.54 6.75
C VAL A 81 6.22 -6.38 5.77
N LEU A 82 6.08 -6.69 4.49
CA LEU A 82 5.90 -5.70 3.44
C LEU A 82 4.41 -5.52 3.16
N HIS A 83 3.90 -4.33 3.43
CA HIS A 83 2.55 -3.90 3.04
C HIS A 83 2.63 -3.14 1.72
N PHE A 84 1.80 -3.48 0.74
CA PHE A 84 1.81 -2.74 -0.53
C PHE A 84 0.44 -2.62 -1.15
N ARG A 85 0.26 -1.57 -1.97
CA ARG A 85 -0.94 -1.31 -2.77
C ARG A 85 -0.54 -0.96 -4.19
N LEU A 86 -1.36 -1.39 -5.15
CA LEU A 86 -1.09 -1.18 -6.56
C LEU A 86 -1.93 -0.08 -7.21
N ASN A 87 -2.98 0.39 -6.51
CA ASN A 87 -3.90 1.42 -7.06
C ASN A 87 -3.19 2.72 -7.47
N ALA A 88 -2.03 3.04 -6.88
CA ALA A 88 -1.24 4.20 -7.28
C ALA A 88 -0.63 4.09 -8.69
N LEU A 89 -0.51 2.86 -9.24
CA LEU A 89 -0.05 2.62 -10.61
C LEU A 89 -1.11 3.00 -11.67
N GLY A 90 -2.37 3.11 -11.24
CA GLY A 90 -3.50 3.34 -12.13
C GLY A 90 -4.01 2.08 -12.84
N GLN A 91 -5.30 2.05 -13.12
CA GLN A 91 -5.98 0.86 -13.65
C GLN A 91 -5.43 0.43 -15.01
N THR A 92 -5.13 1.38 -15.89
CA THR A 92 -4.57 1.10 -17.22
C THR A 92 -3.26 0.32 -17.15
N PHE A 93 -2.39 0.62 -16.18
CA PHE A 93 -1.14 -0.11 -15.98
C PHE A 93 -1.41 -1.52 -15.42
N ILE A 94 -2.29 -1.63 -14.44
CA ILE A 94 -2.65 -2.91 -13.80
C ILE A 94 -3.32 -3.87 -14.79
N ASP A 95 -4.10 -3.35 -15.74
CA ASP A 95 -4.78 -4.15 -16.76
C ASP A 95 -3.92 -4.38 -18.02
N SER A 96 -2.68 -3.90 -18.04
CA SER A 96 -1.78 -4.13 -19.17
C SER A 96 -1.35 -5.61 -19.24
N ILE A 97 -1.02 -6.06 -20.46
CA ILE A 97 -0.57 -7.43 -20.70
C ILE A 97 0.74 -7.74 -19.94
N GLN A 98 1.60 -6.76 -19.75
CA GLN A 98 2.85 -6.90 -19.01
C GLN A 98 2.64 -7.18 -17.53
N PHE A 99 1.49 -6.76 -16.98
CA PHE A 99 1.15 -6.93 -15.57
C PHE A 99 0.27 -8.17 -15.32
N SER A 100 -0.12 -8.90 -16.36
CA SER A 100 -1.09 -10.01 -16.28
C SER A 100 -0.67 -11.13 -15.33
N ASN A 101 0.61 -11.51 -15.34
CA ASN A 101 1.12 -12.55 -14.45
C ASN A 101 1.07 -12.15 -12.99
N ILE A 102 1.46 -10.91 -12.69
CA ILE A 102 1.37 -10.34 -11.33
C ILE A 102 -0.09 -10.29 -10.89
N LYS A 103 -0.99 -9.81 -11.74
CA LYS A 103 -2.42 -9.75 -11.45
C LYS A 103 -2.99 -11.14 -11.13
N ASN A 104 -2.66 -12.15 -11.95
CA ASN A 104 -3.09 -13.53 -11.72
C ASN A 104 -2.59 -14.08 -10.37
N MET A 105 -1.31 -13.86 -10.03
CA MET A 105 -0.76 -14.27 -8.74
C MET A 105 -1.48 -13.58 -7.58
N LEU A 106 -1.73 -12.28 -7.69
CA LEU A 106 -2.42 -11.49 -6.67
C LEU A 106 -3.89 -11.90 -6.50
N ASP A 107 -4.55 -12.33 -7.57
CA ASP A 107 -5.89 -12.91 -7.49
C ASP A 107 -5.91 -14.23 -6.71
N HIS A 108 -4.88 -15.08 -6.89
CA HIS A 108 -4.73 -16.31 -6.10
C HIS A 108 -4.33 -16.05 -4.64
N ALA A 109 -3.68 -14.92 -4.35
CA ALA A 109 -3.32 -14.52 -2.98
C ALA A 109 -4.54 -14.33 -2.05
N LYS A 110 -5.76 -14.28 -2.59
CA LYS A 110 -7.02 -14.32 -1.83
C LYS A 110 -7.20 -15.60 -1.01
N GLN A 111 -6.49 -16.64 -1.35
CA GLN A 111 -6.48 -17.92 -0.63
C GLN A 111 -5.24 -18.05 0.28
N GLY A 112 -4.39 -17.02 0.30
CA GLY A 112 -3.08 -17.08 0.93
C GLY A 112 -2.12 -18.00 0.17
N LEU A 113 -0.95 -17.50 -0.17
CA LEU A 113 0.07 -18.25 -0.89
C LEU A 113 1.31 -18.40 -0.04
N LEU A 114 1.76 -19.62 0.18
CA LEU A 114 3.04 -19.95 0.78
C LEU A 114 4.05 -20.28 -0.34
N PHE A 115 5.20 -19.66 -0.28
CA PHE A 115 6.32 -19.95 -1.16
C PHE A 115 7.46 -20.52 -0.34
N GLU A 116 8.02 -21.61 -0.84
CA GLU A 116 9.16 -22.32 -0.27
C GLU A 116 9.98 -22.88 -1.42
N SER A 117 11.16 -22.34 -1.66
CA SER A 117 12.02 -22.78 -2.77
C SER A 117 13.42 -22.22 -2.57
N GLU A 118 14.42 -22.95 -3.05
CA GLU A 118 15.80 -22.47 -3.16
C GLU A 118 15.92 -21.22 -4.08
N TRP A 119 14.92 -20.98 -4.91
CA TRP A 119 14.86 -19.84 -5.83
C TRP A 119 14.35 -18.55 -5.18
N LEU A 120 14.07 -18.55 -3.88
CA LEU A 120 13.62 -17.34 -3.15
C LEU A 120 14.77 -16.41 -2.76
N GLU A 121 16.03 -16.87 -2.78
CA GLU A 121 17.16 -16.06 -2.35
C GLU A 121 17.27 -14.72 -3.11
N PRO A 122 17.11 -14.66 -4.45
CA PRO A 122 17.10 -13.37 -5.16
C PRO A 122 15.96 -12.43 -4.72
N LEU A 123 14.81 -12.97 -4.31
CA LEU A 123 13.71 -12.17 -3.78
C LEU A 123 14.08 -11.59 -2.41
N PHE A 124 14.76 -12.36 -1.59
CA PHE A 124 15.21 -11.92 -0.28
C PHE A 124 16.24 -10.79 -0.40
N GLU A 125 17.16 -10.86 -1.35
CA GLU A 125 18.07 -9.76 -1.65
C GLU A 125 17.33 -8.49 -2.09
N ILE A 126 16.30 -8.61 -2.93
CA ILE A 126 15.47 -7.47 -3.30
C ILE A 126 14.77 -6.90 -2.07
N MET A 127 14.17 -7.74 -1.22
CA MET A 127 13.51 -7.30 0.01
C MET A 127 14.46 -6.59 0.97
N ASP A 128 15.69 -7.07 1.10
CA ASP A 128 16.72 -6.45 1.95
C ASP A 128 17.17 -5.06 1.45
N ASN A 129 16.98 -4.79 0.15
CA ASN A 129 17.25 -3.51 -0.48
C ASN A 129 16.03 -2.56 -0.49
N ILE A 130 14.88 -2.99 0.04
CA ILE A 130 13.72 -2.12 0.17
C ILE A 130 13.89 -1.22 1.39
N GLU A 131 13.84 0.08 1.15
CA GLU A 131 13.87 1.13 2.16
C GLU A 131 12.54 1.88 2.12
N ASN A 132 12.08 2.38 3.26
CA ASN A 132 10.88 3.21 3.34
C ASN A 132 11.13 4.63 2.82
N THR A 133 11.64 4.74 1.60
CA THR A 133 11.87 6.00 0.89
C THR A 133 10.85 6.19 -0.22
N PHE A 134 10.73 7.44 -0.73
CA PHE A 134 9.73 7.78 -1.77
C PHE A 134 10.35 7.86 -3.17
N ASP A 135 11.51 7.25 -3.37
CA ASP A 135 12.20 7.32 -4.64
C ASP A 135 11.72 6.26 -5.65
N PHE A 136 12.03 6.50 -6.92
CA PHE A 136 11.65 5.62 -8.01
C PHE A 136 12.33 4.25 -7.94
N LYS A 137 13.53 4.17 -7.33
CA LYS A 137 14.26 2.92 -7.12
C LYS A 137 13.46 1.94 -6.29
N GLN A 138 12.80 2.43 -5.22
CA GLN A 138 11.97 1.58 -4.37
C GLN A 138 10.73 1.05 -5.09
N LEU A 139 10.12 1.87 -5.94
CA LEU A 139 9.03 1.40 -6.81
C LEU A 139 9.52 0.27 -7.73
N LEU A 140 10.68 0.43 -8.35
CA LEU A 140 11.27 -0.63 -9.19
C LEU A 140 11.57 -1.89 -8.38
N ASN A 141 12.11 -1.78 -7.18
CA ASN A 141 12.37 -2.93 -6.30
C ASN A 141 11.06 -3.71 -6.02
N ILE A 142 9.96 -3.02 -5.72
CA ILE A 142 8.66 -3.66 -5.50
C ILE A 142 8.15 -4.37 -6.77
N LEU A 143 8.23 -3.71 -7.93
CA LEU A 143 7.79 -4.30 -9.19
C LEU A 143 8.66 -5.52 -9.57
N MET A 144 9.97 -5.43 -9.37
CA MET A 144 10.90 -6.55 -9.59
C MET A 144 10.63 -7.70 -8.62
N LEU A 145 10.35 -7.42 -7.34
CA LEU A 145 9.97 -8.42 -6.36
C LEU A 145 8.72 -9.18 -6.80
N LEU A 146 7.68 -8.46 -7.22
CA LEU A 146 6.43 -9.06 -7.69
C LEU A 146 6.63 -9.86 -8.98
N ASP A 147 7.40 -9.36 -9.94
CA ASP A 147 7.71 -10.07 -11.18
C ASP A 147 8.48 -11.38 -10.90
N GLN A 148 9.51 -11.32 -10.06
CA GLN A 148 10.27 -12.52 -9.69
C GLN A 148 9.38 -13.53 -8.93
N LEU A 149 8.51 -13.05 -8.05
CA LEU A 149 7.59 -13.92 -7.30
C LEU A 149 6.62 -14.68 -8.24
N THR A 150 6.21 -14.07 -9.36
CA THR A 150 5.38 -14.80 -10.37
C THR A 150 6.09 -15.96 -11.04
N LYS A 151 7.42 -15.98 -11.04
CA LYS A 151 8.25 -17.07 -11.62
C LYS A 151 8.43 -18.24 -10.67
N THR A 152 8.07 -18.03 -9.39
CA THR A 152 8.12 -19.06 -8.36
C THR A 152 6.71 -19.59 -8.12
N SER A 153 6.50 -20.87 -8.32
CA SER A 153 5.21 -21.49 -7.99
C SER A 153 5.04 -21.54 -6.48
N PRO A 154 3.85 -21.19 -5.95
CA PRO A 154 3.59 -21.37 -4.54
C PRO A 154 3.68 -22.84 -4.16
N SER A 155 4.32 -23.15 -3.06
CA SER A 155 4.43 -24.52 -2.53
C SER A 155 3.11 -25.01 -1.94
N GLN A 156 2.30 -24.06 -1.43
CA GLN A 156 1.01 -24.35 -0.81
C GLN A 156 0.05 -23.18 -0.93
N ILE A 157 -1.23 -23.53 -1.18
CA ILE A 157 -2.38 -22.64 -0.98
C ILE A 157 -2.87 -22.85 0.45
N LEU A 158 -2.93 -21.78 1.24
CA LEU A 158 -3.11 -21.88 2.69
C LEU A 158 -4.55 -22.19 3.10
N GLU A 159 -5.54 -21.67 2.38
CA GLU A 159 -6.95 -21.94 2.63
C GLU A 159 -7.65 -22.41 1.36
N THR A 160 -7.93 -23.72 1.26
CA THR A 160 -8.62 -24.33 0.12
C THR A 160 -10.13 -24.20 0.20
N HIS A 161 -10.70 -23.85 1.36
CA HIS A 161 -12.13 -23.72 1.53
C HIS A 161 -12.60 -22.28 1.32
N GLN A 162 -13.50 -22.12 0.37
CA GLN A 162 -14.30 -20.91 0.14
C GLN A 162 -15.25 -20.61 1.33
N LEU A 163 -14.79 -20.72 2.56
CA LEU A 163 -15.58 -20.34 3.73
C LEU A 163 -15.70 -18.83 3.75
N ALA A 164 -16.90 -18.35 3.44
CA ALA A 164 -17.35 -16.98 3.48
C ALA A 164 -17.07 -16.07 2.27
N PHE A 165 -16.50 -16.54 1.17
CA PHE A 165 -16.24 -15.67 0.01
C PHE A 165 -17.51 -15.16 -0.72
N SER A 166 -18.68 -15.79 -0.55
CA SER A 166 -19.92 -15.22 -1.12
C SER A 166 -20.37 -13.94 -0.40
N THR A 167 -20.20 -13.89 0.92
CA THR A 167 -20.42 -12.68 1.72
C THR A 167 -19.25 -11.70 1.56
N THR A 168 -18.03 -12.22 1.44
CA THR A 168 -16.79 -11.45 1.28
C THR A 168 -16.75 -10.75 -0.08
N LYS A 169 -17.05 -11.44 -1.19
CA LYS A 169 -17.05 -10.84 -2.54
C LYS A 169 -18.07 -9.70 -2.67
N ARG A 170 -19.25 -9.85 -2.06
CA ARG A 170 -20.24 -8.77 -2.01
C ARG A 170 -19.77 -7.59 -1.14
N THR A 171 -19.02 -7.88 -0.09
CA THR A 171 -18.47 -6.90 0.83
C THR A 171 -17.26 -6.21 0.20
N GLU A 172 -16.36 -6.95 -0.46
CA GLU A 172 -15.24 -6.42 -1.25
C GLU A 172 -15.74 -5.47 -2.33
N ASN A 173 -16.69 -5.90 -3.16
CA ASN A 173 -17.29 -5.05 -4.19
C ASN A 173 -17.92 -3.77 -3.58
N ARG A 174 -18.52 -3.87 -2.38
CA ARG A 174 -19.06 -2.69 -1.69
C ARG A 174 -17.96 -1.75 -1.19
N VAL A 175 -16.88 -2.30 -0.63
CA VAL A 175 -15.74 -1.49 -0.21
C VAL A 175 -15.10 -0.81 -1.42
N ASP A 176 -14.87 -1.55 -2.50
CA ASP A 176 -14.31 -1.00 -3.74
C ASP A 176 -15.19 0.10 -4.32
N ASN A 177 -16.51 -0.11 -4.37
CA ASN A 177 -17.46 0.91 -4.84
C ASN A 177 -17.41 2.18 -3.98
N VAL A 178 -17.32 2.03 -2.65
CA VAL A 178 -17.14 3.16 -1.72
C VAL A 178 -15.85 3.91 -2.01
N LEU A 179 -14.74 3.18 -2.12
CA LEU A 179 -13.42 3.77 -2.33
C LEU A 179 -13.33 4.47 -3.69
N GLN A 180 -13.88 3.86 -4.72
CA GLN A 180 -13.96 4.44 -6.06
C GLN A 180 -14.83 5.70 -6.07
N TYR A 181 -16.00 5.66 -5.43
CA TYR A 181 -16.88 6.83 -5.33
C TYR A 181 -16.17 7.99 -4.62
N ILE A 182 -15.49 7.74 -3.50
CA ILE A 182 -14.72 8.76 -2.79
C ILE A 182 -13.59 9.31 -3.67
N ALA A 183 -12.86 8.44 -4.36
CA ALA A 183 -11.75 8.84 -5.21
C ALA A 183 -12.20 9.74 -6.38
N THR A 184 -13.34 9.42 -6.99
CA THR A 184 -13.90 10.18 -8.12
C THR A 184 -14.45 11.54 -7.69
N ASN A 185 -14.97 11.63 -6.46
CA ASN A 185 -15.63 12.85 -5.95
C ASN A 185 -14.83 13.54 -4.84
N LEU A 186 -13.51 13.36 -4.81
CA LEU A 186 -12.66 13.78 -3.71
C LEU A 186 -12.72 15.27 -3.40
N ALA A 187 -12.85 16.11 -4.44
CA ALA A 187 -12.95 17.57 -4.34
C ALA A 187 -14.32 18.03 -3.79
N GLU A 188 -15.35 17.20 -3.94
CA GLU A 188 -16.72 17.55 -3.56
C GLU A 188 -16.91 17.56 -2.03
N PRO A 189 -17.96 18.25 -1.51
CA PRO A 189 -18.25 18.30 -0.09
C PRO A 189 -18.85 16.97 0.41
N LEU A 190 -18.07 15.91 0.35
CA LEU A 190 -18.46 14.57 0.77
C LEU A 190 -18.74 14.50 2.27
N THR A 191 -19.94 14.00 2.63
CA THR A 191 -20.35 13.70 4.00
C THR A 191 -20.71 12.21 4.14
N VAL A 192 -20.79 11.73 5.38
CA VAL A 192 -21.29 10.39 5.70
C VAL A 192 -22.68 10.17 5.07
N THR A 193 -23.56 11.18 5.16
CA THR A 193 -24.92 11.18 4.60
C THR A 193 -24.91 10.92 3.11
N ILE A 194 -24.13 11.70 2.35
CA ILE A 194 -24.05 11.58 0.89
C ILE A 194 -23.55 10.20 0.48
N VAL A 195 -22.47 9.72 1.09
CA VAL A 195 -21.89 8.44 0.70
C VAL A 195 -22.78 7.26 1.14
N ALA A 196 -23.39 7.34 2.30
CA ALA A 196 -24.35 6.32 2.76
C ALA A 196 -25.57 6.21 1.83
N GLN A 197 -26.11 7.33 1.37
CA GLN A 197 -27.22 7.37 0.41
C GLN A 197 -26.85 6.71 -0.93
N GLN A 198 -25.64 6.97 -1.45
CA GLN A 198 -25.15 6.35 -2.69
C GLN A 198 -25.05 4.82 -2.58
N LEU A 199 -24.84 4.31 -1.38
CA LEU A 199 -24.72 2.88 -1.12
C LEU A 199 -26.03 2.26 -0.63
N HIS A 200 -27.12 3.03 -0.61
CA HIS A 200 -28.41 2.61 -0.05
C HIS A 200 -28.30 2.09 1.39
N MET A 201 -27.52 2.78 2.22
CA MET A 201 -27.26 2.44 3.62
C MET A 201 -27.73 3.56 4.55
N ALA A 202 -28.17 3.19 5.75
CA ALA A 202 -28.31 4.17 6.83
C ALA A 202 -26.92 4.68 7.28
N GLU A 203 -26.79 5.93 7.69
CA GLU A 203 -25.52 6.56 8.08
C GLU A 203 -24.77 5.78 9.17
N SER A 204 -25.51 5.30 10.19
CA SER A 204 -24.92 4.50 11.27
C SER A 204 -24.39 3.15 10.78
N THR A 205 -25.10 2.53 9.83
CA THR A 205 -24.70 1.28 9.19
C THR A 205 -23.46 1.50 8.32
N PHE A 206 -23.44 2.57 7.52
CA PHE A 206 -22.27 2.95 6.72
C PHE A 206 -21.06 3.27 7.60
N SER A 207 -21.22 4.07 8.63
CA SER A 207 -20.11 4.43 9.54
C SER A 207 -19.49 3.20 10.19
N ARG A 208 -20.32 2.25 10.64
CA ARG A 208 -19.87 0.97 11.20
C ARG A 208 -19.20 0.11 10.13
N PHE A 209 -19.82 -0.05 8.98
CA PHE A 209 -19.28 -0.77 7.83
C PHE A 209 -17.92 -0.21 7.43
N PHE A 210 -17.82 1.10 7.24
CA PHE A 210 -16.59 1.78 6.83
C PHE A 210 -15.48 1.58 7.88
N HIS A 211 -15.81 1.80 9.15
CA HIS A 211 -14.85 1.59 10.23
C HIS A 211 -14.45 0.11 10.37
N THR A 212 -15.36 -0.83 10.21
CA THR A 212 -15.07 -2.27 10.31
C THR A 212 -14.13 -2.72 9.19
N HIS A 213 -14.33 -2.25 7.95
CA HIS A 213 -13.55 -2.72 6.80
C HIS A 213 -12.30 -1.89 6.51
N LEU A 214 -12.31 -0.59 6.82
CA LEU A 214 -11.16 0.29 6.58
C LEU A 214 -10.46 0.70 7.87
N GLY A 215 -11.09 0.45 9.02
CA GLY A 215 -10.65 0.66 10.40
C GLY A 215 -10.31 2.10 10.74
N VAL A 216 -10.66 3.05 9.89
CA VAL A 216 -10.63 4.49 10.14
C VAL A 216 -12.03 5.02 9.95
N THR A 217 -12.33 6.17 10.53
CA THR A 217 -13.58 6.85 10.22
C THR A 217 -13.55 7.36 8.77
N PHE A 218 -14.73 7.48 8.15
CA PHE A 218 -14.85 8.06 6.82
C PHE A 218 -14.18 9.43 6.73
N ARG A 219 -14.35 10.29 7.75
CA ARG A 219 -13.75 11.62 7.79
C ARG A 219 -12.23 11.57 7.80
N GLN A 220 -11.63 10.68 8.59
CA GLN A 220 -10.18 10.49 8.62
C GLN A 220 -9.67 10.03 7.25
N TYR A 221 -10.33 9.05 6.64
CA TYR A 221 -9.97 8.55 5.33
C TYR A 221 -10.05 9.65 4.26
N LEU A 222 -11.15 10.42 4.23
CA LEU A 222 -11.34 11.51 3.26
C LEU A 222 -10.23 12.57 3.38
N ILE A 223 -9.90 12.99 4.60
CA ILE A 223 -8.80 13.95 4.84
C ILE A 223 -7.47 13.38 4.34
N GLU A 224 -7.19 12.11 4.63
CA GLU A 224 -5.98 11.44 4.15
C GLU A 224 -5.90 11.44 2.62
N GLN A 225 -6.99 11.08 1.91
CA GLN A 225 -7.00 11.08 0.45
C GLN A 225 -6.80 12.49 -0.14
N ARG A 226 -7.44 13.51 0.45
CA ARG A 226 -7.27 14.91 0.05
C ARG A 226 -5.83 15.39 0.22
N VAL A 227 -5.20 15.09 1.34
CA VAL A 227 -3.79 15.43 1.57
C VAL A 227 -2.87 14.69 0.59
N LYS A 228 -3.16 13.41 0.26
CA LYS A 228 -2.44 12.66 -0.77
C LYS A 228 -2.49 13.35 -2.12
N GLN A 229 -3.67 13.72 -2.54
CA GLN A 229 -3.84 14.39 -3.82
C GLN A 229 -3.16 15.75 -3.84
N ALA A 230 -3.24 16.50 -2.73
CA ALA A 230 -2.53 17.77 -2.56
C ALA A 230 -1.01 17.59 -2.68
N ALA A 231 -0.44 16.56 -2.05
CA ALA A 231 0.98 16.26 -2.14
C ALA A 231 1.42 16.00 -3.59
N ARG A 232 0.60 15.31 -4.40
CA ARG A 232 0.84 15.13 -5.83
C ARG A 232 0.85 16.48 -6.57
N TYR A 233 -0.16 17.32 -6.36
CA TYR A 233 -0.25 18.63 -7.00
C TYR A 233 0.91 19.56 -6.60
N LEU A 234 1.36 19.50 -5.35
CA LEU A 234 2.52 20.26 -4.88
C LEU A 234 3.80 19.93 -5.65
N VAL A 235 3.95 18.70 -6.09
CA VAL A 235 5.12 18.21 -6.84
C VAL A 235 4.94 18.38 -8.35
N SER A 236 3.72 18.19 -8.88
CA SER A 236 3.46 18.14 -10.32
C SER A 236 3.00 19.46 -10.95
N THR A 237 2.64 20.46 -10.14
CA THR A 237 2.11 21.75 -10.62
C THR A 237 2.74 22.94 -9.92
N ASP A 238 2.65 24.11 -10.57
CA ASP A 238 3.04 25.39 -9.99
C ASP A 238 1.86 26.13 -9.31
N TRP A 239 0.75 25.45 -9.11
CA TRP A 239 -0.44 26.02 -8.46
C TRP A 239 -0.11 26.55 -7.07
N SER A 240 -0.79 27.62 -6.66
CA SER A 240 -0.62 28.15 -5.30
C SER A 240 -1.08 27.13 -4.26
N ILE A 241 -0.50 27.16 -3.08
CA ILE A 241 -0.88 26.26 -1.97
C ILE A 241 -2.36 26.44 -1.62
N ALA A 242 -2.87 27.67 -1.69
CA ALA A 242 -4.29 27.96 -1.45
C ALA A 242 -5.19 27.33 -2.51
N HIS A 243 -4.81 27.41 -3.78
CA HIS A 243 -5.53 26.78 -4.88
C HIS A 243 -5.54 25.26 -4.74
N ILE A 244 -4.40 24.64 -4.46
CA ILE A 244 -4.32 23.21 -4.23
C ILE A 244 -5.23 22.76 -3.08
N GLY A 245 -5.23 23.51 -1.95
CA GLY A 245 -6.09 23.20 -0.82
C GLY A 245 -7.58 23.21 -1.18
N ALA A 246 -8.01 24.20 -1.96
CA ALA A 246 -9.39 24.30 -2.47
C ALA A 246 -9.72 23.18 -3.47
N GLU A 247 -8.82 22.92 -4.42
CA GLU A 247 -8.98 21.91 -5.47
C GLU A 247 -9.14 20.49 -4.94
N VAL A 248 -8.49 20.17 -3.83
CA VAL A 248 -8.66 18.86 -3.18
C VAL A 248 -9.81 18.83 -2.16
N GLY A 249 -10.62 19.90 -2.08
CA GLY A 249 -11.87 19.94 -1.31
C GLY A 249 -11.75 20.43 0.13
N PHE A 250 -10.66 21.12 0.53
CA PHE A 250 -10.62 21.80 1.83
C PHE A 250 -11.35 23.14 1.76
N SER A 251 -12.23 23.39 2.73
CA SER A 251 -13.01 24.62 2.82
C SER A 251 -12.18 25.81 3.33
N SER A 252 -11.00 25.60 3.92
CA SER A 252 -10.11 26.66 4.37
C SER A 252 -8.65 26.27 4.27
N LEU A 253 -7.80 27.24 3.92
CA LEU A 253 -6.34 27.09 3.85
C LEU A 253 -5.73 26.72 5.21
N SER A 254 -6.27 27.26 6.30
CA SER A 254 -5.79 26.96 7.65
C SER A 254 -5.97 25.49 8.00
N ASN A 255 -7.17 24.95 7.76
CA ASN A 255 -7.47 23.53 7.98
C ASN A 255 -6.61 22.63 7.07
N PHE A 256 -6.45 23.01 5.80
CA PHE A 256 -5.55 22.30 4.87
C PHE A 256 -4.12 22.23 5.43
N ASN A 257 -3.53 23.37 5.79
CA ASN A 257 -2.15 23.43 6.30
C ASN A 257 -1.98 22.60 7.59
N GLU A 258 -2.95 22.69 8.51
CA GLU A 258 -2.96 21.90 9.75
C GLU A 258 -2.98 20.39 9.45
N LYS A 259 -3.93 19.94 8.64
CA LYS A 259 -4.09 18.49 8.33
C LYS A 259 -2.92 17.96 7.52
N PHE A 260 -2.41 18.74 6.57
CA PHE A 260 -1.22 18.38 5.80
C PHE A 260 0.00 18.21 6.71
N LYS A 261 0.26 19.19 7.60
CA LYS A 261 1.37 19.11 8.55
C LYS A 261 1.20 17.96 9.55
N THR A 262 -0.02 17.72 10.03
CA THR A 262 -0.30 16.62 10.96
C THR A 262 -0.03 15.26 10.32
N LEU A 263 -0.38 15.08 9.04
CA LEU A 263 -0.24 13.80 8.35
C LEU A 263 1.17 13.56 7.78
N LEU A 264 1.83 14.60 7.28
CA LEU A 264 3.13 14.48 6.60
C LEU A 264 4.30 15.01 7.42
N GLN A 265 4.05 15.57 8.62
CA GLN A 265 5.04 16.15 9.53
C GLN A 265 5.82 17.35 8.96
N VAL A 266 5.42 17.82 7.77
CA VAL A 266 6.00 19.00 7.09
C VAL A 266 4.90 19.89 6.55
N THR A 267 5.17 21.19 6.40
CA THR A 267 4.21 22.10 5.78
C THR A 267 4.12 21.87 4.26
N PRO A 268 3.00 22.22 3.60
CA PRO A 268 2.89 22.14 2.13
C PRO A 268 4.02 22.89 1.40
N ARG A 269 4.42 24.04 1.94
CA ARG A 269 5.52 24.85 1.37
C ARG A 269 6.87 24.13 1.46
N ALA A 270 7.19 23.58 2.63
CA ALA A 270 8.42 22.81 2.84
C ALA A 270 8.41 21.51 1.99
N TYR A 271 7.26 20.84 1.91
CA TYR A 271 7.11 19.66 1.07
C TYR A 271 7.44 19.95 -0.41
N ARG A 272 6.87 21.02 -0.98
CA ARG A 272 7.20 21.48 -2.33
C ARG A 272 8.68 21.80 -2.49
N ALA A 273 9.25 22.61 -1.60
CA ALA A 273 10.64 23.02 -1.68
C ALA A 273 11.61 21.83 -1.66
N ASN A 274 11.36 20.84 -0.81
CA ASN A 274 12.18 19.63 -0.72
C ASN A 274 12.15 18.82 -2.03
N HIS A 275 11.00 18.73 -2.70
CA HIS A 275 10.88 17.99 -3.95
C HIS A 275 11.42 18.75 -5.16
N VAL A 276 11.35 20.10 -5.18
CA VAL A 276 11.97 20.91 -6.22
C VAL A 276 13.49 20.82 -6.11
N ALA A 277 14.07 20.96 -4.92
CA ALA A 277 15.51 20.82 -4.69
C ALA A 277 16.04 19.43 -5.14
N LEU A 278 15.28 18.36 -4.92
CA LEU A 278 15.63 17.03 -5.42
C LEU A 278 15.67 16.97 -6.96
N ARG A 279 14.73 17.61 -7.64
CA ARG A 279 14.71 17.69 -9.12
C ARG A 279 15.91 18.46 -9.66
N GLU A 280 16.25 19.59 -9.07
CA GLU A 280 17.39 20.42 -9.48
C GLU A 280 18.74 19.69 -9.25
N ASN A 281 18.86 18.95 -8.16
CA ASN A 281 20.07 18.16 -7.86
C ASN A 281 20.24 16.98 -8.84
N ILE A 282 19.15 16.35 -9.29
CA ILE A 282 19.20 15.29 -10.31
C ILE A 282 19.54 15.89 -11.69
N GLY A 283 18.94 17.05 -12.04
CA GLY A 283 19.18 17.72 -13.31
C GLY A 283 20.58 18.34 -13.44
N ASN A 284 21.19 18.72 -12.32
CA ASN A 284 22.51 19.35 -12.27
C ASN A 284 23.66 18.41 -11.90
N SER A 285 23.41 17.09 -11.82
CA SER A 285 24.48 16.14 -11.56
C SER A 285 25.43 16.07 -12.76
N PRO A 286 26.70 16.47 -12.63
CA PRO A 286 27.66 16.52 -13.77
C PRO A 286 27.86 15.16 -14.44
N SER A 287 27.62 14.07 -13.71
CA SER A 287 27.75 12.70 -14.22
C SER A 287 26.61 12.33 -15.20
N ILE A 288 25.39 12.83 -14.99
CA ILE A 288 24.24 12.54 -15.87
C ILE A 288 24.30 13.38 -17.14
N GLN A 289 24.67 14.66 -17.04
CA GLN A 289 24.85 15.51 -18.24
C GLN A 289 25.97 15.00 -19.13
N GLY A 290 27.08 14.55 -18.57
CA GLY A 290 28.19 13.98 -19.35
C GLY A 290 27.84 12.63 -20.01
N GLN A 291 27.01 11.82 -19.40
CA GLN A 291 26.53 10.55 -19.98
C GLN A 291 25.49 10.77 -21.08
N LEU A 292 24.55 11.69 -20.88
CA LEU A 292 23.56 12.03 -21.90
C LEU A 292 24.20 12.67 -23.14
N GLN A 293 25.19 13.57 -22.99
CA GLN A 293 25.92 14.12 -24.12
C GLN A 293 26.73 13.05 -24.89
N LYS A 294 27.37 12.12 -24.22
CA LYS A 294 28.05 10.99 -24.86
C LYS A 294 27.11 10.08 -25.64
N GLN A 295 25.93 9.79 -25.09
CA GLN A 295 24.93 8.99 -25.78
C GLN A 295 24.34 9.73 -26.99
N PHE A 296 24.06 11.04 -26.87
CA PHE A 296 23.56 11.84 -28.01
C PHE A 296 24.55 11.88 -29.18
N HIS A 297 25.86 11.95 -28.91
CA HIS A 297 26.88 11.91 -29.98
C HIS A 297 27.02 10.53 -30.63
N GLN A 298 26.72 9.43 -29.90
CA GLN A 298 26.72 8.08 -30.47
C GLN A 298 25.48 7.80 -31.36
N TRP A 299 24.41 8.58 -31.24
CA TRP A 299 23.22 8.42 -32.08
C TRP A 299 23.26 9.28 -33.36
N GLN A 300 24.24 10.17 -33.49
CA GLN A 300 24.44 11.03 -34.68
C GLN A 300 25.58 10.57 -35.59
N ALA A 301 26.29 9.53 -35.23
CA ALA A 301 27.33 8.88 -36.01
C ALA A 301 26.84 7.53 -36.59
#